data_52b79f88551901cf1e06639b8a9602d5
#
_entry.id   52b79f88551901cf1e06639b8a9602d5
#
_cell.length_a   1.000
_cell.length_b   1.000
_cell.length_c   1.000
_cell.angle_alpha   90.00
_cell.angle_beta   90.00
_cell.angle_gamma   90.00
#
_symmetry.space_group_name_H-M   'P 1'
#
loop_
_entity.id
_entity.type
_entity.pdbx_description
1 polymer ?
#
loop_
_entity_poly.entity_id
_entity_poly.type
_entity_poly.pdbx_seq_one_letter_code
_entity_poly.pdbx_strand_id
1 'polypeptide(L)'
;MTLHAALAALCCTSALSLAAPAAPSASIFPPWQDGRNNDATNRGLEFTVPQVDVLADFHGDLTAPKLVLYVGGNYFFAMAPLVAKFEADHPEYRGRIYWETIPPGLLVKQIHAGGTITVGNMTWTVKPDAYFAGLGKIDELIADGTLEGPAVPYVTNQLTIMVRAGNPKHIASLNDLARPDVQLAMPNPAFEGVARQIRASLVKAGGDALARTVYDDKVRAGTTELTHIHHRETALFLMQGRADAGVLWQSEAAFQEQVGHPLMHIDIPPEHNTTAIYAGAMVKHAPHPEAARAWLAFIRSPDAFRIFARYGFGQYDATAPTPHLAPPVAPRQDRPDAS
;
A
#
# COMPACT_ATOMS: atom_id res chain seq x y z
N MET A 1 -54.82 -71.44 24.78
CA MET A 1 -53.82 -71.12 23.76
C MET A 1 -53.97 -69.62 23.52
N THR A 2 -53.19 -68.78 24.18
CA THR A 2 -53.22 -67.35 24.03
C THR A 2 -51.81 -66.86 23.75
N LEU A 3 -51.62 -66.33 22.52
CA LEU A 3 -50.34 -65.73 22.06
C LEU A 3 -50.24 -64.32 22.53
N HIS A 4 -49.16 -63.99 23.27
CA HIS A 4 -48.82 -62.59 23.64
C HIS A 4 -47.77 -62.07 22.63
N ALA A 5 -48.14 -61.05 21.86
CA ALA A 5 -47.22 -60.31 21.04
C ALA A 5 -46.63 -59.20 21.85
N ALA A 6 -45.29 -59.15 22.04
CA ALA A 6 -44.59 -58.10 22.64
C ALA A 6 -44.13 -57.09 21.57
N LEU A 7 -44.55 -55.82 21.70
CA LEU A 7 -44.16 -54.71 20.84
C LEU A 7 -42.89 -54.11 21.43
N ALA A 8 -41.75 -54.23 20.76
CA ALA A 8 -40.54 -53.59 21.12
C ALA A 8 -40.46 -52.19 20.44
N ALA A 9 -40.55 -51.15 21.23
CA ALA A 9 -40.34 -49.76 20.77
C ALA A 9 -38.84 -49.44 20.64
N LEU A 10 -38.40 -49.21 19.40
CA LEU A 10 -37.04 -48.83 19.07
C LEU A 10 -36.90 -47.29 19.23
N CYS A 11 -36.32 -46.81 20.33
CA CYS A 11 -35.94 -45.40 20.50
C CYS A 11 -34.67 -45.11 19.72
N CYS A 12 -34.80 -44.48 18.54
CA CYS A 12 -33.65 -43.87 17.84
C CYS A 12 -33.29 -42.55 18.54
N THR A 13 -32.27 -42.54 19.40
CA THR A 13 -31.62 -41.33 19.87
C THR A 13 -30.63 -40.84 18.83
N SER A 14 -31.06 -39.86 18.07
CA SER A 14 -30.12 -39.12 17.17
C SER A 14 -29.16 -38.31 18.00
N ALA A 15 -27.93 -38.79 18.16
CA ALA A 15 -26.85 -38.00 18.75
C ALA A 15 -26.45 -36.92 17.73
N LEU A 16 -26.81 -35.67 17.98
CA LEU A 16 -26.20 -34.53 17.29
C LEU A 16 -24.73 -34.48 17.69
N SER A 17 -23.87 -34.88 16.76
CA SER A 17 -22.43 -34.67 16.87
C SER A 17 -22.14 -33.17 16.69
N LEU A 18 -21.93 -32.43 17.79
CA LEU A 18 -21.35 -31.11 17.74
C LEU A 18 -19.93 -31.25 17.23
N ALA A 19 -19.72 -30.89 15.97
CA ALA A 19 -18.38 -30.77 15.42
C ALA A 19 -17.60 -29.76 16.26
N ALA A 20 -16.52 -30.20 16.89
CA ALA A 20 -15.61 -29.32 17.58
C ALA A 20 -15.11 -28.26 16.58
N PRO A 21 -14.97 -26.98 16.99
CA PRO A 21 -14.39 -25.97 16.11
C PRO A 21 -13.02 -26.45 15.65
N ALA A 22 -12.80 -26.42 14.34
CA ALA A 22 -11.51 -26.78 13.75
C ALA A 22 -10.44 -25.94 14.44
N ALA A 23 -9.41 -26.59 14.98
CA ALA A 23 -8.25 -25.89 15.52
C ALA A 23 -7.70 -24.97 14.43
N PRO A 24 -7.34 -23.72 14.74
CA PRO A 24 -6.73 -22.83 13.75
C PRO A 24 -5.56 -23.57 13.13
N SER A 25 -5.52 -23.63 11.80
CA SER A 25 -4.39 -24.23 11.08
C SER A 25 -3.12 -23.56 11.56
N ALA A 26 -2.19 -24.36 12.10
CA ALA A 26 -0.90 -23.84 12.50
C ALA A 26 -0.28 -23.17 11.27
N SER A 27 0.14 -21.91 11.39
CA SER A 27 0.86 -21.22 10.34
C SER A 27 2.05 -22.10 9.91
N ILE A 28 2.16 -22.39 8.61
CA ILE A 28 3.31 -23.11 8.07
C ILE A 28 4.58 -22.28 8.07
N PHE A 29 4.46 -20.98 8.37
CA PHE A 29 5.56 -20.03 8.44
C PHE A 29 6.07 -19.89 9.86
N PRO A 30 7.40 -19.74 10.03
CA PRO A 30 7.96 -19.39 11.33
C PRO A 30 7.36 -18.06 11.86
N PRO A 31 7.23 -17.88 13.19
CA PRO A 31 6.60 -16.70 13.79
C PRO A 31 7.17 -15.35 13.34
N TRP A 32 8.46 -15.30 12.98
CA TRP A 32 9.10 -14.08 12.46
C TRP A 32 8.65 -13.72 11.03
N GLN A 33 8.18 -14.68 10.25
CA GLN A 33 7.59 -14.41 8.93
C GLN A 33 6.14 -13.92 9.04
N ASP A 34 5.49 -14.18 10.17
CA ASP A 34 4.17 -13.62 10.47
C ASP A 34 4.24 -12.17 10.95
N GLY A 35 5.42 -11.55 11.00
CA GLY A 35 5.60 -10.17 11.45
C GLY A 35 5.31 -9.95 12.94
N ARG A 36 5.14 -11.00 13.74
CA ARG A 36 4.77 -10.89 15.16
C ARG A 36 5.83 -10.18 16.01
N ASN A 37 7.07 -10.20 15.56
CA ASN A 37 8.20 -9.52 16.20
C ASN A 37 8.44 -8.11 15.63
N ASN A 38 7.60 -7.65 14.71
CA ASN A 38 7.71 -6.34 14.11
C ASN A 38 6.60 -5.43 14.66
N ASP A 39 6.96 -4.50 15.54
CA ASP A 39 6.02 -3.56 16.17
C ASP A 39 5.25 -2.72 15.15
N ALA A 40 5.81 -2.49 13.97
CA ALA A 40 5.17 -1.69 12.93
C ALA A 40 3.98 -2.40 12.29
N THR A 41 3.98 -3.72 12.27
CA THR A 41 2.93 -4.49 11.60
C THR A 41 2.12 -5.34 12.56
N ASN A 42 2.75 -5.95 13.55
CA ASN A 42 2.15 -6.84 14.57
C ASN A 42 1.00 -7.75 14.06
N ARG A 43 0.96 -8.02 12.75
CA ARG A 43 -0.15 -8.64 12.02
C ARG A 43 0.26 -9.70 11.03
N GLY A 44 1.55 -9.97 10.93
CA GLY A 44 2.07 -10.94 9.99
C GLY A 44 2.38 -10.35 8.61
N LEU A 45 3.46 -10.85 8.03
CA LEU A 45 3.83 -10.62 6.64
C LEU A 45 3.42 -11.87 5.87
N GLU A 46 2.37 -11.78 5.07
CA GLU A 46 1.96 -12.85 4.17
C GLU A 46 2.65 -12.65 2.81
N PHE A 47 3.65 -13.46 2.51
CA PHE A 47 4.36 -13.43 1.23
C PHE A 47 3.76 -14.44 0.27
N THR A 48 2.53 -14.20 -0.17
CA THR A 48 1.83 -15.14 -1.03
C THR A 48 2.06 -14.88 -2.51
N VAL A 49 2.18 -13.62 -2.91
CA VAL A 49 2.43 -13.18 -4.29
C VAL A 49 3.43 -12.03 -4.24
N PRO A 50 4.71 -12.25 -4.54
CA PRO A 50 5.77 -11.22 -4.40
C PRO A 50 5.49 -9.90 -5.12
N GLN A 51 4.80 -9.93 -6.24
CA GLN A 51 4.44 -8.73 -7.02
C GLN A 51 3.31 -7.91 -6.38
N VAL A 52 2.64 -8.44 -5.36
CA VAL A 52 1.46 -7.84 -4.74
C VAL A 52 1.70 -7.47 -3.28
N ASP A 53 2.23 -8.39 -2.51
CA ASP A 53 2.27 -8.29 -1.04
C ASP A 53 3.69 -8.22 -0.44
N VAL A 54 4.72 -8.06 -1.26
CA VAL A 54 6.07 -7.82 -0.74
C VAL A 54 6.09 -6.51 0.01
N LEU A 55 6.02 -6.61 1.32
CA LEU A 55 6.04 -5.46 2.20
C LEU A 55 7.46 -4.96 2.46
N ALA A 56 8.38 -5.90 2.65
CA ALA A 56 9.78 -5.66 2.90
C ALA A 56 10.56 -5.88 1.61
N ASP A 57 10.67 -4.84 0.81
CA ASP A 57 11.30 -4.86 -0.49
C ASP A 57 12.68 -4.17 -0.37
N PHE A 58 13.71 -4.99 -0.15
CA PHE A 58 15.09 -4.56 0.13
C PHE A 58 16.03 -5.08 -0.94
N HIS A 59 16.81 -4.20 -1.55
CA HIS A 59 17.64 -4.52 -2.70
C HIS A 59 19.02 -3.88 -2.64
N GLY A 60 20.00 -4.54 -3.21
CA GLY A 60 21.32 -4.01 -3.51
C GLY A 60 22.36 -4.22 -2.43
N ASP A 61 23.34 -3.32 -2.37
CA ASP A 61 24.53 -3.46 -1.52
C ASP A 61 24.28 -2.92 -0.11
N LEU A 62 24.14 -3.83 0.86
CA LEU A 62 24.00 -3.49 2.28
C LEU A 62 25.33 -3.17 2.96
N THR A 63 26.48 -3.57 2.37
CA THR A 63 27.76 -3.58 3.07
C THR A 63 28.59 -2.33 2.86
N ALA A 64 28.59 -1.81 1.64
CA ALA A 64 29.35 -0.63 1.30
C ALA A 64 28.68 0.16 0.16
N PRO A 65 27.41 0.57 0.33
CA PRO A 65 26.69 1.32 -0.70
C PRO A 65 27.37 2.68 -0.92
N LYS A 66 27.26 3.18 -2.15
CA LYS A 66 27.64 4.55 -2.53
C LYS A 66 26.40 5.45 -2.71
N LEU A 67 25.21 4.85 -2.70
CA LEU A 67 23.93 5.54 -2.75
C LEU A 67 22.89 4.71 -2.04
N VAL A 68 22.14 5.31 -1.14
CA VAL A 68 21.08 4.68 -0.35
C VAL A 68 19.77 5.44 -0.55
N LEU A 69 18.74 4.74 -1.05
CA LEU A 69 17.44 5.32 -1.40
C LEU A 69 16.33 4.71 -0.56
N TYR A 70 15.64 5.55 0.18
CA TYR A 70 14.42 5.18 0.90
C TYR A 70 13.20 5.65 0.12
N VAL A 71 12.41 4.72 -0.37
CA VAL A 71 11.37 4.98 -1.37
C VAL A 71 10.02 4.47 -0.88
N GLY A 72 8.98 5.29 -1.00
CA GLY A 72 7.61 4.87 -0.69
C GLY A 72 7.20 3.63 -1.50
N GLY A 73 6.54 2.68 -0.83
CA GLY A 73 6.30 1.35 -1.37
C GLY A 73 5.40 1.22 -2.60
N ASN A 74 4.74 2.29 -3.02
CA ASN A 74 3.72 2.24 -4.08
C ASN A 74 4.27 2.20 -5.52
N TYR A 75 5.58 2.25 -5.72
CA TYR A 75 6.20 2.09 -7.05
C TYR A 75 7.45 1.20 -7.03
N PHE A 76 7.42 0.17 -6.19
CA PHE A 76 8.48 -0.84 -6.08
C PHE A 76 8.86 -1.44 -7.44
N PHE A 77 7.88 -1.68 -8.30
CA PHE A 77 8.06 -2.25 -9.65
C PHE A 77 8.87 -1.34 -10.60
N ALA A 78 8.90 -0.02 -10.35
CA ALA A 78 9.66 0.91 -11.19
C ALA A 78 11.13 1.04 -10.76
N MET A 79 11.48 0.63 -9.53
CA MET A 79 12.81 0.90 -8.97
C MET A 79 13.93 0.14 -9.67
N ALA A 80 13.77 -1.16 -9.91
CA ALA A 80 14.83 -1.93 -10.55
C ALA A 80 15.21 -1.37 -11.95
N PRO A 81 14.28 -1.07 -12.88
CA PRO A 81 14.63 -0.44 -14.14
C PRO A 81 15.19 1.00 -14.00
N LEU A 82 14.76 1.77 -13.00
CA LEU A 82 15.34 3.10 -12.71
C LEU A 82 16.79 2.98 -12.26
N VAL A 83 17.07 2.09 -11.31
CA VAL A 83 18.43 1.84 -10.82
C VAL A 83 19.32 1.34 -11.95
N ALA A 84 18.86 0.38 -12.75
CA ALA A 84 19.62 -0.13 -13.89
C ALA A 84 19.98 0.98 -14.90
N LYS A 85 19.03 1.90 -15.18
CA LYS A 85 19.29 3.04 -16.07
C LYS A 85 20.30 4.01 -15.46
N PHE A 86 20.14 4.34 -14.18
CA PHE A 86 21.07 5.21 -13.46
C PHE A 86 22.50 4.63 -13.45
N GLU A 87 22.64 3.34 -13.16
CA GLU A 87 23.94 2.65 -13.18
C GLU A 87 24.58 2.59 -14.57
N ALA A 88 23.77 2.57 -15.63
CA ALA A 88 24.25 2.64 -17.01
C ALA A 88 24.84 4.02 -17.33
N ASP A 89 24.21 5.07 -16.82
CA ASP A 89 24.66 6.46 -17.03
C ASP A 89 25.78 6.86 -16.06
N HIS A 90 25.86 6.21 -14.89
CA HIS A 90 26.78 6.47 -13.79
C HIS A 90 27.48 5.19 -13.34
N PRO A 91 28.44 4.67 -14.15
CA PRO A 91 29.07 3.36 -13.90
C PRO A 91 29.82 3.27 -12.55
N GLU A 92 30.18 4.38 -11.94
CA GLU A 92 30.81 4.45 -10.61
C GLU A 92 29.91 3.98 -9.44
N TYR A 93 28.60 3.90 -9.68
CA TYR A 93 27.60 3.39 -8.72
C TYR A 93 27.19 1.94 -8.97
N ARG A 94 27.67 1.32 -10.07
CA ARG A 94 27.24 -0.03 -10.47
C ARG A 94 27.46 -1.06 -9.36
N GLY A 95 26.34 -1.72 -8.97
CA GLY A 95 26.34 -2.71 -7.88
C GLY A 95 26.64 -2.13 -6.50
N ARG A 96 26.56 -0.81 -6.34
CA ARG A 96 26.84 -0.08 -5.10
C ARG A 96 25.68 0.81 -4.67
N ILE A 97 24.48 0.48 -5.10
CA ILE A 97 23.24 1.16 -4.70
C ILE A 97 22.47 0.21 -3.79
N TYR A 98 21.98 0.75 -2.68
CA TYR A 98 20.96 0.12 -1.86
C TYR A 98 19.65 0.90 -1.99
N TRP A 99 18.54 0.19 -2.14
CA TRP A 99 17.23 0.82 -2.06
C TRP A 99 16.22 -0.08 -1.37
N GLU A 100 15.22 0.53 -0.77
CA GLU A 100 14.09 -0.16 -0.17
C GLU A 100 12.80 0.55 -0.50
N THR A 101 11.71 -0.23 -0.64
CA THR A 101 10.37 0.26 -0.97
C THR A 101 9.36 -0.24 0.05
N ILE A 102 9.29 0.43 1.19
CA ILE A 102 8.39 0.09 2.29
C ILE A 102 7.44 1.27 2.61
N PRO A 103 6.42 1.09 3.47
CA PRO A 103 5.50 2.17 3.81
C PRO A 103 6.22 3.44 4.27
N PRO A 104 5.85 4.62 3.74
CA PRO A 104 6.56 5.87 4.02
C PRO A 104 6.72 6.20 5.51
N GLY A 105 5.72 5.86 6.32
CA GLY A 105 5.80 6.07 7.78
C GLY A 105 6.84 5.18 8.48
N LEU A 106 7.13 3.99 7.94
CA LEU A 106 8.21 3.13 8.45
C LEU A 106 9.57 3.68 8.06
N LEU A 107 9.73 4.15 6.83
CA LEU A 107 10.96 4.81 6.37
C LEU A 107 11.33 6.02 7.25
N VAL A 108 10.34 6.84 7.62
CA VAL A 108 10.59 7.97 8.53
C VAL A 108 11.06 7.50 9.91
N LYS A 109 10.42 6.47 10.48
CA LYS A 109 10.89 5.86 11.74
C LYS A 109 12.31 5.34 11.62
N GLN A 110 12.65 4.71 10.50
CA GLN A 110 13.99 4.20 10.23
C GLN A 110 15.03 5.32 10.10
N ILE A 111 14.69 6.42 9.43
CA ILE A 111 15.54 7.63 9.37
C ILE A 111 15.85 8.11 10.80
N HIS A 112 14.82 8.26 11.63
CA HIS A 112 14.98 8.70 13.03
C HIS A 112 15.75 7.70 13.90
N ALA A 113 15.73 6.40 13.53
CA ALA A 113 16.53 5.35 14.15
C ALA A 113 17.95 5.25 13.56
N GLY A 114 18.41 6.29 12.84
CA GLY A 114 19.76 6.32 12.24
C GLY A 114 19.96 5.35 11.10
N GLY A 115 18.90 4.93 10.41
CA GLY A 115 18.90 3.97 9.32
C GLY A 115 18.75 2.52 9.76
N THR A 116 18.43 2.28 11.03
CA THR A 116 18.26 0.93 11.57
C THR A 116 16.84 0.43 11.38
N ILE A 117 16.70 -0.80 10.89
CA ILE A 117 15.43 -1.51 10.76
C ILE A 117 15.58 -2.97 11.21
N THR A 118 14.50 -3.49 11.78
CA THR A 118 14.38 -4.90 12.15
C THR A 118 13.19 -5.50 11.41
N VAL A 119 13.43 -6.59 10.69
CA VAL A 119 12.38 -7.36 10.00
C VAL A 119 12.51 -8.82 10.41
N GLY A 120 11.50 -9.32 11.08
CA GLY A 120 11.58 -10.62 11.73
C GLY A 120 12.68 -10.63 12.79
N ASN A 121 13.68 -11.49 12.62
CA ASN A 121 14.86 -11.59 13.48
C ASN A 121 16.15 -11.02 12.85
N MET A 122 16.01 -10.30 11.72
CA MET A 122 17.14 -9.64 11.07
C MET A 122 17.13 -8.15 11.40
N THR A 123 18.27 -7.61 11.81
CA THR A 123 18.48 -6.19 12.05
C THR A 123 19.70 -5.72 11.27
N TRP A 124 19.53 -4.60 10.55
CA TRP A 124 20.65 -3.94 9.87
C TRP A 124 20.52 -2.42 9.94
N THR A 125 21.61 -1.73 9.65
CA THR A 125 21.68 -0.29 9.65
C THR A 125 22.32 0.19 8.35
N VAL A 126 21.55 0.93 7.54
CA VAL A 126 22.02 1.61 6.34
C VAL A 126 21.43 3.02 6.32
N LYS A 127 22.28 4.03 6.50
CA LYS A 127 21.83 5.43 6.56
C LYS A 127 21.40 5.89 5.16
N PRO A 128 20.20 6.48 5.00
CA PRO A 128 19.73 6.93 3.71
C PRO A 128 20.41 8.22 3.25
N ASP A 129 20.58 8.33 1.93
CA ASP A 129 21.03 9.55 1.26
C ASP A 129 19.85 10.39 0.77
N ALA A 130 18.79 9.75 0.27
CA ALA A 130 17.59 10.42 -0.18
C ALA A 130 16.34 9.66 0.20
N TYR A 131 15.25 10.40 0.41
CA TYR A 131 13.93 9.87 0.75
C TYR A 131 12.88 10.34 -0.27
N PHE A 132 11.94 9.45 -0.61
CA PHE A 132 10.93 9.65 -1.64
C PHE A 132 9.54 9.28 -1.16
N ALA A 133 8.60 10.21 -1.30
CA ALA A 133 7.20 10.04 -0.90
C ALA A 133 6.29 11.03 -1.63
N GLY A 134 5.04 11.17 -1.20
CA GLY A 134 4.16 12.26 -1.64
C GLY A 134 4.72 13.63 -1.23
N LEU A 135 4.58 14.64 -2.11
CA LEU A 135 5.13 15.99 -1.93
C LEU A 135 4.84 16.59 -0.55
N GLY A 136 3.59 16.49 -0.08
CA GLY A 136 3.25 17.06 1.24
C GLY A 136 4.03 16.43 2.41
N LYS A 137 4.39 15.13 2.32
CA LYS A 137 5.24 14.48 3.33
C LYS A 137 6.69 14.95 3.21
N ILE A 138 7.19 15.17 2.01
CA ILE A 138 8.53 15.74 1.79
C ILE A 138 8.63 17.14 2.38
N ASP A 139 7.63 18.00 2.11
CA ASP A 139 7.58 19.38 2.64
C ASP A 139 7.54 19.40 4.18
N GLU A 140 6.74 18.50 4.80
CA GLU A 140 6.68 18.34 6.25
C GLU A 140 8.05 17.99 6.84
N LEU A 141 8.75 17.02 6.24
CA LEU A 141 10.06 16.56 6.73
C LEU A 141 11.20 17.53 6.42
N ILE A 142 11.05 18.41 5.43
CA ILE A 142 11.96 19.55 5.24
C ILE A 142 11.71 20.59 6.33
N ALA A 143 10.45 20.88 6.64
CA ALA A 143 10.10 21.87 7.64
C ALA A 143 10.56 21.48 9.06
N ASP A 144 10.55 20.19 9.39
CA ASP A 144 11.04 19.69 10.69
C ASP A 144 12.56 19.44 10.72
N GLY A 145 13.25 19.61 9.59
CA GLY A 145 14.69 19.47 9.47
C GLY A 145 15.19 18.01 9.38
N THR A 146 14.35 17.05 9.12
CA THR A 146 14.71 15.65 8.82
C THR A 146 15.32 15.54 7.42
N LEU A 147 14.80 16.29 6.47
CA LEU A 147 15.29 16.37 5.10
C LEU A 147 15.91 17.76 4.81
N GLU A 148 16.77 17.81 3.79
CA GLU A 148 17.33 19.04 3.24
C GLU A 148 16.63 19.39 1.92
N GLY A 149 16.12 20.64 1.83
CA GLY A 149 15.34 21.13 0.69
C GLY A 149 16.17 21.69 -0.45
N PRO A 150 15.53 22.05 -1.56
CA PRO A 150 14.08 21.99 -1.77
C PRO A 150 13.58 20.58 -2.12
N ALA A 151 12.27 20.36 -1.97
CA ALA A 151 11.61 19.20 -2.53
C ALA A 151 11.81 19.12 -4.05
N VAL A 152 12.02 17.93 -4.57
CA VAL A 152 12.23 17.63 -6.00
C VAL A 152 11.06 16.83 -6.52
N PRO A 153 9.95 17.45 -6.98
CA PRO A 153 8.84 16.76 -7.62
C PRO A 153 9.27 16.16 -8.96
N TYR A 154 8.75 14.95 -9.29
CA TYR A 154 9.18 14.26 -10.51
C TYR A 154 8.06 13.59 -11.30
N VAL A 155 7.05 12.99 -10.67
CA VAL A 155 5.89 12.36 -11.33
C VAL A 155 4.60 12.63 -10.57
N THR A 156 3.49 12.39 -11.25
CA THR A 156 2.16 12.38 -10.66
C THR A 156 1.52 11.00 -10.77
N ASN A 157 0.51 10.74 -9.94
CA ASN A 157 -0.28 9.53 -10.00
C ASN A 157 -1.74 9.86 -9.71
N GLN A 158 -2.65 9.06 -10.27
CA GLN A 158 -4.08 9.19 -10.08
C GLN A 158 -4.64 7.92 -9.44
N LEU A 159 -5.85 8.01 -8.93
CA LEU A 159 -6.57 6.84 -8.43
C LEU A 159 -7.29 6.13 -9.57
N THR A 160 -7.52 4.85 -9.36
CA THR A 160 -8.37 4.01 -10.21
C THR A 160 -9.14 3.02 -9.35
N ILE A 161 -10.23 2.47 -9.89
CA ILE A 161 -10.91 1.34 -9.28
C ILE A 161 -10.32 0.06 -9.86
N MET A 162 -9.81 -0.82 -9.02
CA MET A 162 -9.36 -2.15 -9.44
C MET A 162 -10.45 -3.17 -9.17
N VAL A 163 -10.68 -4.06 -10.13
CA VAL A 163 -11.64 -5.15 -10.07
C VAL A 163 -11.03 -6.42 -10.63
N ARG A 164 -11.66 -7.57 -10.38
CA ARG A 164 -11.27 -8.82 -11.04
C ARG A 164 -11.54 -8.74 -12.54
N ALA A 165 -10.73 -9.45 -13.32
CA ALA A 165 -10.89 -9.53 -14.78
C ALA A 165 -12.33 -9.92 -15.18
N GLY A 166 -12.84 -9.25 -16.21
CA GLY A 166 -14.23 -9.39 -16.65
C GLY A 166 -15.25 -8.61 -15.83
N ASN A 167 -14.83 -7.93 -14.75
CA ASN A 167 -15.69 -7.05 -13.94
C ASN A 167 -17.06 -7.68 -13.60
N PRO A 168 -17.10 -8.79 -12.87
CA PRO A 168 -18.35 -9.59 -12.68
C PRO A 168 -19.44 -8.84 -11.93
N LYS A 169 -19.11 -7.75 -11.25
CA LYS A 169 -20.07 -6.88 -10.55
C LYS A 169 -20.51 -5.66 -11.38
N HIS A 170 -20.02 -5.54 -12.61
CA HIS A 170 -20.35 -4.39 -13.50
C HIS A 170 -20.16 -3.03 -12.82
N ILE A 171 -19.01 -2.86 -12.18
CA ILE A 171 -18.62 -1.61 -11.53
C ILE A 171 -18.16 -0.64 -12.61
N ALA A 172 -18.76 0.56 -12.66
CA ALA A 172 -18.45 1.58 -13.66
C ALA A 172 -18.00 2.92 -13.04
N SER A 173 -18.22 3.11 -11.74
CA SER A 173 -17.94 4.38 -11.08
C SER A 173 -17.69 4.19 -9.57
N LEU A 174 -17.20 5.25 -8.92
CA LEU A 174 -17.08 5.29 -7.46
C LEU A 174 -18.42 5.11 -6.73
N ASN A 175 -19.54 5.50 -7.36
CA ASN A 175 -20.87 5.33 -6.75
C ASN A 175 -21.27 3.85 -6.62
N ASP A 176 -20.79 2.99 -7.51
CA ASP A 176 -21.06 1.56 -7.45
C ASP A 176 -20.44 0.88 -6.22
N LEU A 177 -19.42 1.50 -5.63
CA LEU A 177 -18.80 0.99 -4.41
C LEU A 177 -19.72 1.05 -3.19
N ALA A 178 -20.77 1.88 -3.23
CA ALA A 178 -21.79 1.93 -2.17
C ALA A 178 -22.80 0.80 -2.24
N ARG A 179 -22.86 0.03 -3.33
CA ARG A 179 -23.84 -1.05 -3.52
C ARG A 179 -23.68 -2.12 -2.44
N PRO A 180 -24.81 -2.63 -1.88
CA PRO A 180 -24.76 -3.62 -0.79
C PRO A 180 -24.21 -4.99 -1.24
N ASP A 181 -24.32 -5.32 -2.53
CA ASP A 181 -23.86 -6.58 -3.12
C ASP A 181 -22.36 -6.54 -3.53
N VAL A 182 -21.65 -5.44 -3.30
CA VAL A 182 -20.23 -5.27 -3.65
C VAL A 182 -19.40 -5.36 -2.39
N GLN A 183 -18.45 -6.30 -2.36
CA GLN A 183 -17.43 -6.42 -1.31
C GLN A 183 -16.21 -5.57 -1.68
N LEU A 184 -15.64 -4.84 -0.72
CA LEU A 184 -14.55 -3.91 -0.98
C LEU A 184 -13.27 -4.31 -0.23
N ALA A 185 -12.12 -4.05 -0.87
CA ALA A 185 -10.81 -4.00 -0.23
C ALA A 185 -10.27 -2.57 -0.34
N MET A 186 -10.13 -1.89 0.78
CA MET A 186 -9.79 -0.46 0.79
C MET A 186 -8.56 -0.19 1.65
N PRO A 187 -7.68 0.72 1.20
CA PRO A 187 -6.56 1.19 2.02
C PRO A 187 -7.00 1.73 3.37
N ASN A 188 -6.27 1.36 4.43
CA ASN A 188 -6.64 1.69 5.79
C ASN A 188 -6.31 3.15 6.13
N PRO A 189 -7.31 3.99 6.47
CA PRO A 189 -7.11 5.41 6.76
C PRO A 189 -6.30 5.67 8.04
N ALA A 190 -6.13 4.67 8.90
CA ALA A 190 -5.37 4.82 10.14
C ALA A 190 -3.87 5.06 9.91
N PHE A 191 -3.33 4.55 8.78
CA PHE A 191 -1.88 4.65 8.51
C PHE A 191 -1.52 4.82 7.03
N GLU A 192 -2.48 4.78 6.09
CA GLU A 192 -2.22 4.90 4.67
C GLU A 192 -2.68 6.25 4.10
N GLY A 193 -1.73 7.04 3.59
CA GLY A 193 -2.00 8.36 3.02
C GLY A 193 -2.92 8.33 1.80
N VAL A 194 -2.92 7.25 1.01
CA VAL A 194 -3.79 7.07 -0.15
C VAL A 194 -5.28 7.05 0.25
N ALA A 195 -5.62 6.56 1.43
CA ALA A 195 -7.01 6.54 1.90
C ALA A 195 -7.62 7.95 1.98
N ARG A 196 -6.82 8.99 2.27
CA ARG A 196 -7.28 10.40 2.23
C ARG A 196 -7.60 10.85 0.82
N GLN A 197 -6.78 10.46 -0.16
CA GLN A 197 -7.01 10.75 -1.57
C GLN A 197 -8.30 10.09 -2.06
N ILE A 198 -8.49 8.82 -1.67
CA ILE A 198 -9.68 8.05 -2.02
C ILE A 198 -10.93 8.69 -1.40
N ARG A 199 -10.88 9.04 -0.11
CA ARG A 199 -12.01 9.71 0.56
C ARG A 199 -12.36 11.03 -0.14
N ALA A 200 -11.37 11.82 -0.53
CA ALA A 200 -11.59 13.06 -1.28
C ALA A 200 -12.24 12.79 -2.66
N SER A 201 -11.83 11.73 -3.36
CA SER A 201 -12.47 11.33 -4.63
C SER A 201 -13.90 10.86 -4.44
N LEU A 202 -14.18 10.09 -3.40
CA LEU A 202 -15.55 9.67 -3.04
C LEU A 202 -16.44 10.89 -2.74
N VAL A 203 -15.92 11.89 -2.01
CA VAL A 203 -16.65 13.14 -1.73
C VAL A 203 -16.93 13.90 -3.01
N LYS A 204 -15.99 13.99 -3.95
CA LYS A 204 -16.22 14.62 -5.25
C LYS A 204 -17.30 13.88 -6.08
N ALA A 205 -17.35 12.56 -6.01
CA ALA A 205 -18.25 11.72 -6.80
C ALA A 205 -19.68 11.66 -6.23
N GLY A 206 -19.84 11.61 -4.91
CA GLY A 206 -21.16 11.39 -4.27
C GLY A 206 -21.30 12.05 -2.90
N GLY A 207 -20.47 13.06 -2.61
CA GLY A 207 -20.52 13.79 -1.34
C GLY A 207 -20.05 12.97 -0.13
N ASP A 208 -20.17 13.57 1.05
CA ASP A 208 -19.81 12.92 2.31
C ASP A 208 -20.59 11.62 2.56
N ALA A 209 -21.78 11.49 2.00
CA ALA A 209 -22.61 10.30 2.15
C ALA A 209 -21.91 9.08 1.52
N LEU A 210 -21.39 9.22 0.30
CA LEU A 210 -20.66 8.13 -0.38
C LEU A 210 -19.39 7.74 0.40
N ALA A 211 -18.61 8.73 0.85
CA ALA A 211 -17.40 8.48 1.62
C ALA A 211 -17.69 7.75 2.94
N ARG A 212 -18.77 8.13 3.67
CA ARG A 212 -19.22 7.43 4.88
C ARG A 212 -19.69 6.02 4.57
N THR A 213 -20.49 5.84 3.53
CA THR A 213 -20.95 4.49 3.16
C THR A 213 -19.77 3.54 2.92
N VAL A 214 -18.76 3.96 2.16
CA VAL A 214 -17.61 3.10 1.81
C VAL A 214 -16.70 2.83 3.01
N TYR A 215 -16.31 3.87 3.76
CA TYR A 215 -15.29 3.76 4.79
C TYR A 215 -15.81 3.57 6.22
N ASP A 216 -17.09 3.84 6.47
CA ASP A 216 -17.63 3.75 7.82
C ASP A 216 -18.74 2.70 7.90
N ASP A 217 -19.81 2.78 7.06
CA ASP A 217 -20.95 1.88 7.16
C ASP A 217 -20.61 0.46 6.69
N LYS A 218 -19.97 0.34 5.54
CA LYS A 218 -19.57 -0.96 4.98
C LYS A 218 -18.44 -1.61 5.77
N VAL A 219 -17.54 -0.84 6.38
CA VAL A 219 -16.53 -1.36 7.32
C VAL A 219 -17.21 -1.98 8.55
N ARG A 220 -18.17 -1.27 9.16
CA ARG A 220 -18.94 -1.79 10.30
C ARG A 220 -19.78 -3.03 9.94
N ALA A 221 -20.30 -3.07 8.71
CA ALA A 221 -21.05 -4.19 8.20
C ALA A 221 -20.18 -5.40 7.78
N GLY A 222 -18.84 -5.25 7.77
CA GLY A 222 -17.91 -6.29 7.32
C GLY A 222 -17.91 -6.50 5.80
N THR A 223 -18.43 -5.53 5.02
CA THR A 223 -18.45 -5.57 3.55
C THR A 223 -17.41 -4.66 2.89
N THR A 224 -16.62 -3.95 3.68
CA THR A 224 -15.35 -3.34 3.32
C THR A 224 -14.28 -3.89 4.24
N GLU A 225 -13.31 -4.60 3.67
CA GLU A 225 -12.10 -5.00 4.35
C GLU A 225 -11.03 -3.93 4.19
N LEU A 226 -10.46 -3.47 5.29
CA LEU A 226 -9.35 -2.53 5.27
C LEU A 226 -8.03 -3.29 5.21
N THR A 227 -7.09 -2.78 4.42
CA THR A 227 -5.75 -3.37 4.34
C THR A 227 -5.07 -3.37 5.71
N HIS A 228 -4.29 -4.41 5.99
CA HIS A 228 -3.67 -4.62 7.30
C HIS A 228 -2.31 -3.93 7.41
N ILE A 229 -1.56 -3.89 6.30
CA ILE A 229 -0.18 -3.43 6.27
C ILE A 229 0.02 -2.35 5.21
N HIS A 230 -0.40 -2.60 3.98
CA HIS A 230 -0.21 -1.71 2.84
C HIS A 230 -1.32 -1.90 1.80
N HIS A 231 -1.66 -0.84 1.06
CA HIS A 231 -2.69 -0.89 0.00
C HIS A 231 -2.37 -1.85 -1.16
N ARG A 232 -1.16 -2.38 -1.27
CA ARG A 232 -0.82 -3.51 -2.17
C ARG A 232 -1.68 -4.75 -1.88
N GLU A 233 -2.15 -4.93 -0.64
CA GLU A 233 -3.04 -6.04 -0.28
C GLU A 233 -4.39 -5.96 -1.00
N THR A 234 -4.79 -4.79 -1.49
CA THR A 234 -6.04 -4.64 -2.27
C THR A 234 -6.04 -5.59 -3.48
N ALA A 235 -4.98 -5.63 -4.26
CA ALA A 235 -4.86 -6.53 -5.39
C ALA A 235 -4.88 -8.01 -4.96
N LEU A 236 -4.21 -8.34 -3.85
CA LEU A 236 -4.20 -9.69 -3.27
C LEU A 236 -5.61 -10.13 -2.86
N PHE A 237 -6.36 -9.29 -2.14
CA PHE A 237 -7.72 -9.60 -1.70
C PHE A 237 -8.68 -9.82 -2.87
N LEU A 238 -8.52 -9.05 -3.95
CA LEU A 238 -9.28 -9.25 -5.19
C LEU A 238 -8.96 -10.61 -5.82
N MET A 239 -7.69 -10.97 -5.94
CA MET A 239 -7.28 -12.26 -6.52
C MET A 239 -7.73 -13.45 -5.66
N GLN A 240 -7.76 -13.30 -4.35
CA GLN A 240 -8.28 -14.31 -3.40
C GLN A 240 -9.81 -14.40 -3.39
N GLY A 241 -10.51 -13.51 -4.11
CA GLY A 241 -11.98 -13.49 -4.11
C GLY A 241 -12.61 -12.95 -2.81
N ARG A 242 -11.83 -12.29 -1.94
CA ARG A 242 -12.29 -11.68 -0.69
C ARG A 242 -13.02 -10.36 -0.95
N ALA A 243 -12.72 -9.71 -2.07
CA ALA A 243 -13.35 -8.46 -2.49
C ALA A 243 -13.69 -8.49 -3.98
N ASP A 244 -14.64 -7.65 -4.38
CA ASP A 244 -15.05 -7.43 -5.77
C ASP A 244 -14.34 -6.23 -6.39
N ALA A 245 -14.07 -5.20 -5.58
CA ALA A 245 -13.42 -3.97 -5.99
C ALA A 245 -12.58 -3.35 -4.88
N GLY A 246 -11.65 -2.49 -5.27
CA GLY A 246 -10.92 -1.60 -4.39
C GLY A 246 -10.40 -0.38 -5.13
N VAL A 247 -10.06 0.68 -4.41
CA VAL A 247 -9.49 1.89 -5.02
C VAL A 247 -8.04 2.02 -4.59
N LEU A 248 -7.15 2.24 -5.56
CA LEU A 248 -5.72 2.41 -5.33
C LEU A 248 -5.10 3.26 -6.45
N TRP A 249 -3.79 3.30 -6.51
CA TRP A 249 -3.09 4.06 -7.54
C TRP A 249 -3.18 3.40 -8.92
N GLN A 250 -3.39 4.20 -9.95
CA GLN A 250 -3.44 3.74 -11.34
C GLN A 250 -2.17 2.97 -11.74
N SER A 251 -1.01 3.41 -11.25
CA SER A 251 0.26 2.73 -11.54
C SER A 251 0.34 1.30 -10.99
N GLU A 252 -0.27 1.03 -9.86
CA GLU A 252 -0.31 -0.33 -9.30
C GLU A 252 -1.27 -1.21 -10.09
N ALA A 253 -2.41 -0.67 -10.53
CA ALA A 253 -3.33 -1.39 -11.38
C ALA A 253 -2.67 -1.73 -12.73
N ALA A 254 -2.03 -0.75 -13.37
CA ALA A 254 -1.30 -0.97 -14.62
C ALA A 254 -0.20 -2.03 -14.48
N PHE A 255 0.52 -2.03 -13.36
CA PHE A 255 1.53 -3.06 -13.09
C PHE A 255 0.91 -4.45 -12.95
N GLN A 256 -0.22 -4.59 -12.21
CA GLN A 256 -0.89 -5.88 -12.04
C GLN A 256 -1.36 -6.46 -13.38
N GLU A 257 -1.86 -5.62 -14.26
CA GLU A 257 -2.25 -6.02 -15.63
C GLU A 257 -1.03 -6.43 -16.48
N GLN A 258 0.07 -5.68 -16.38
CA GLN A 258 1.30 -5.97 -17.13
C GLN A 258 1.94 -7.31 -16.75
N VAL A 259 1.87 -7.71 -15.49
CA VAL A 259 2.37 -9.01 -15.03
C VAL A 259 1.37 -10.15 -15.26
N GLY A 260 0.20 -9.86 -15.85
CA GLY A 260 -0.79 -10.86 -16.25
C GLY A 260 -1.66 -11.38 -15.10
N HIS A 261 -1.77 -10.65 -14.00
CA HIS A 261 -2.73 -11.01 -12.95
C HIS A 261 -4.17 -10.84 -13.45
N PRO A 262 -5.14 -11.64 -12.95
CA PRO A 262 -6.53 -11.60 -13.40
C PRO A 262 -7.29 -10.40 -12.82
N LEU A 263 -6.73 -9.23 -13.02
CA LEU A 263 -7.24 -7.94 -12.54
C LEU A 263 -7.39 -6.98 -13.71
N MET A 264 -8.22 -5.97 -13.55
CA MET A 264 -8.36 -4.86 -14.48
C MET A 264 -8.72 -3.59 -13.73
N HIS A 265 -8.46 -2.44 -14.34
CA HIS A 265 -8.83 -1.16 -13.77
C HIS A 265 -10.03 -0.53 -14.49
N ILE A 266 -10.67 0.41 -13.78
CA ILE A 266 -11.73 1.26 -14.27
C ILE A 266 -11.33 2.68 -13.93
N ASP A 267 -11.25 3.53 -14.95
CA ASP A 267 -10.85 4.92 -14.78
C ASP A 267 -11.87 5.71 -13.94
N ILE A 268 -11.35 6.54 -13.07
CA ILE A 268 -12.16 7.52 -12.35
C ILE A 268 -12.12 8.83 -13.17
N PRO A 269 -13.26 9.40 -13.55
CA PRO A 269 -13.31 10.66 -14.28
C PRO A 269 -12.48 11.76 -13.58
N PRO A 270 -11.76 12.61 -14.32
CA PRO A 270 -10.87 13.62 -13.75
C PRO A 270 -11.53 14.54 -12.71
N GLU A 271 -12.80 14.90 -12.90
CA GLU A 271 -13.58 15.73 -11.98
C GLU A 271 -13.82 15.04 -10.63
N HIS A 272 -13.82 13.72 -10.60
CA HIS A 272 -13.98 12.91 -9.38
C HIS A 272 -12.66 12.38 -8.84
N ASN A 273 -11.57 12.50 -9.61
CA ASN A 273 -10.27 11.96 -9.22
C ASN A 273 -9.46 12.95 -8.37
N THR A 274 -8.40 12.45 -7.77
CA THR A 274 -7.35 13.23 -7.14
C THR A 274 -6.00 12.87 -7.76
N THR A 275 -5.12 13.85 -7.85
CA THR A 275 -3.76 13.66 -8.36
C THR A 275 -2.78 13.81 -7.20
N ALA A 276 -1.94 12.80 -7.00
CA ALA A 276 -0.81 12.89 -6.09
C ALA A 276 0.45 13.31 -6.84
N ILE A 277 1.27 14.14 -6.21
CA ILE A 277 2.59 14.50 -6.69
C ILE A 277 3.60 13.76 -5.84
N TYR A 278 4.53 13.06 -6.50
CA TYR A 278 5.65 12.41 -5.85
C TYR A 278 6.89 13.30 -5.91
N ALA A 279 7.60 13.35 -4.81
CA ALA A 279 8.81 14.14 -4.68
C ALA A 279 9.88 13.37 -3.90
N GLY A 280 11.11 13.80 -4.03
CA GLY A 280 12.23 13.36 -3.23
C GLY A 280 12.98 14.52 -2.63
N ALA A 281 13.74 14.27 -1.58
CA ALA A 281 14.69 15.22 -1.01
C ALA A 281 15.87 14.48 -0.39
N MET A 282 16.98 15.18 -0.22
CA MET A 282 18.15 14.64 0.45
C MET A 282 17.88 14.53 1.95
N VAL A 283 18.30 13.43 2.56
CA VAL A 283 18.25 13.27 4.01
C VAL A 283 19.32 14.14 4.65
N LYS A 284 18.99 14.79 5.76
CA LYS A 284 19.96 15.62 6.48
C LYS A 284 21.17 14.79 6.93
N HIS A 285 22.36 15.28 6.65
CA HIS A 285 23.62 14.60 6.90
C HIS A 285 23.75 13.26 6.13
N ALA A 286 23.25 13.22 4.90
CA ALA A 286 23.41 12.09 3.97
C ALA A 286 24.88 11.65 3.88
N PRO A 287 25.19 10.34 4.00
CA PRO A 287 26.57 9.85 3.87
C PRO A 287 27.18 10.15 2.50
N HIS A 288 26.38 10.14 1.42
CA HIS A 288 26.83 10.31 0.05
C HIS A 288 26.06 11.43 -0.66
N PRO A 289 26.25 12.71 -0.25
CA PRO A 289 25.41 13.83 -0.74
C PRO A 289 25.55 14.08 -2.25
N GLU A 290 26.72 13.80 -2.85
CA GLU A 290 26.90 13.94 -4.31
C GLU A 290 26.07 12.89 -5.08
N ALA A 291 26.05 11.65 -4.59
CA ALA A 291 25.25 10.58 -5.16
C ALA A 291 23.75 10.90 -5.04
N ALA A 292 23.30 11.41 -3.89
CA ALA A 292 21.94 11.86 -3.69
C ALA A 292 21.54 12.94 -4.69
N ARG A 293 22.40 13.95 -4.91
CA ARG A 293 22.14 15.01 -5.92
C ARG A 293 22.08 14.44 -7.34
N ALA A 294 22.98 13.52 -7.68
CA ALA A 294 22.97 12.86 -9.00
C ALA A 294 21.67 12.09 -9.22
N TRP A 295 21.21 11.33 -8.22
CA TRP A 295 19.94 10.60 -8.30
C TRP A 295 18.74 11.55 -8.37
N LEU A 296 18.68 12.61 -7.57
CA LEU A 296 17.61 13.61 -7.59
C LEU A 296 17.55 14.37 -8.94
N ALA A 297 18.68 14.54 -9.61
CA ALA A 297 18.71 15.08 -10.97
C ALA A 297 18.20 14.05 -11.98
N PHE A 298 18.65 12.78 -11.87
CA PHE A 298 18.24 11.69 -12.75
C PHE A 298 16.74 11.41 -12.69
N ILE A 299 16.14 11.36 -11.48
CA ILE A 299 14.73 10.99 -11.32
C ILE A 299 13.77 11.95 -12.05
N ARG A 300 14.21 13.18 -12.34
CA ARG A 300 13.49 14.19 -13.14
C ARG A 300 13.79 14.12 -14.64
N SER A 301 14.72 13.29 -15.05
CA SER A 301 15.13 13.20 -16.45
C SER A 301 14.03 12.61 -17.33
N PRO A 302 14.05 12.90 -18.66
CA PRO A 302 13.15 12.26 -19.59
C PRO A 302 13.30 10.74 -19.63
N ASP A 303 14.49 10.20 -19.33
CA ASP A 303 14.76 8.76 -19.27
C ASP A 303 14.06 8.12 -18.09
N ALA A 304 14.15 8.71 -16.89
CA ALA A 304 13.42 8.26 -15.72
C ALA A 304 11.90 8.37 -15.93
N PHE A 305 11.43 9.49 -16.50
CA PHE A 305 10.00 9.63 -16.80
C PHE A 305 9.50 8.55 -17.77
N ARG A 306 10.24 8.20 -18.83
CA ARG A 306 9.85 7.12 -19.73
C ARG A 306 9.68 5.77 -19.02
N ILE A 307 10.47 5.52 -17.97
CA ILE A 307 10.32 4.32 -17.15
C ILE A 307 9.02 4.39 -16.35
N PHE A 308 8.78 5.49 -15.63
CA PHE A 308 7.55 5.70 -14.87
C PHE A 308 6.29 5.66 -15.74
N ALA A 309 6.32 6.27 -16.92
CA ALA A 309 5.20 6.32 -17.84
C ALA A 309 4.72 4.92 -18.30
N ARG A 310 5.60 3.92 -18.34
CA ARG A 310 5.23 2.52 -18.63
C ARG A 310 4.25 1.94 -17.61
N TYR A 311 4.24 2.49 -16.44
CA TYR A 311 3.37 2.08 -15.33
C TYR A 311 2.22 3.07 -15.08
N GLY A 312 1.93 3.96 -16.03
CA GLY A 312 0.80 4.88 -15.93
C GLY A 312 1.01 6.12 -15.05
N PHE A 313 2.26 6.41 -14.63
CA PHE A 313 2.54 7.68 -13.97
C PHE A 313 2.45 8.85 -14.95
N GLY A 314 1.89 9.96 -14.50
CA GLY A 314 1.86 11.22 -15.22
C GLY A 314 3.14 12.04 -15.04
N GLN A 315 3.44 12.88 -16.01
CA GLN A 315 4.54 13.84 -15.89
C GLN A 315 4.17 14.93 -14.88
N TYR A 316 5.12 15.28 -14.01
CA TYR A 316 4.96 16.47 -13.19
C TYR A 316 5.14 17.72 -14.03
N ASP A 317 4.18 18.63 -13.94
CA ASP A 317 4.21 19.96 -14.54
C ASP A 317 4.22 21.00 -13.43
N ALA A 318 5.32 21.75 -13.31
CA ALA A 318 5.48 22.81 -12.32
C ALA A 318 4.55 24.01 -12.55
N THR A 319 3.95 24.13 -13.73
CA THR A 319 3.03 25.22 -14.08
C THR A 319 1.57 24.86 -13.78
N ALA A 320 1.27 23.58 -13.56
CA ALA A 320 -0.06 23.12 -13.19
C ALA A 320 -0.40 23.51 -11.75
N PRO A 321 -1.66 23.84 -11.46
CA PRO A 321 -2.10 24.12 -10.08
C PRO A 321 -1.80 22.91 -9.19
N THR A 322 -1.10 23.14 -8.07
CA THR A 322 -0.85 22.07 -7.09
C THR A 322 -2.18 21.65 -6.46
N PRO A 323 -2.56 20.36 -6.51
CA PRO A 323 -3.76 19.90 -5.85
C PRO A 323 -3.66 20.09 -4.34
N HIS A 324 -4.45 21.00 -3.77
CA HIS A 324 -4.54 21.16 -2.32
C HIS A 324 -5.48 20.11 -1.75
N LEU A 325 -4.95 19.16 -1.00
CA LEU A 325 -5.76 18.34 -0.11
C LEU A 325 -6.04 19.12 1.16
N ALA A 326 -7.28 19.04 1.64
CA ALA A 326 -7.63 19.57 2.95
C ALA A 326 -6.69 18.97 4.03
N PRO A 327 -6.28 19.76 5.03
CA PRO A 327 -5.47 19.25 6.14
C PRO A 327 -6.16 18.06 6.81
N PRO A 328 -5.40 17.13 7.42
CA PRO A 328 -5.97 15.99 8.11
C PRO A 328 -6.95 16.46 9.19
N VAL A 329 -8.14 15.90 9.17
CA VAL A 329 -9.08 16.05 10.30
C VAL A 329 -8.40 15.37 11.49
N ALA A 330 -8.14 16.13 12.54
CA ALA A 330 -7.57 15.59 13.77
C ALA A 330 -8.44 14.43 14.27
N PRO A 331 -7.85 13.31 14.75
CA PRO A 331 -8.63 12.24 15.36
C PRO A 331 -9.46 12.83 16.49
N ARG A 332 -10.76 12.51 16.53
CA ARG A 332 -11.60 12.83 17.68
C ARG A 332 -10.95 12.17 18.88
N GLN A 333 -10.52 12.99 19.82
CA GLN A 333 -10.21 12.51 21.17
C GLN A 333 -11.54 12.06 21.77
N ASP A 334 -11.74 10.75 21.86
CA ASP A 334 -12.81 10.19 22.67
C ASP A 334 -12.53 10.65 24.11
N ARG A 335 -13.36 11.55 24.60
CA ARG A 335 -13.35 11.88 26.03
C ARG A 335 -13.74 10.60 26.77
N PRO A 336 -12.98 10.17 27.77
CA PRO A 336 -13.46 9.13 28.66
C PRO A 336 -14.73 9.67 29.36
N ASP A 337 -15.81 8.93 29.20
CA ASP A 337 -17.05 9.21 29.93
C ASP A 337 -16.72 9.27 31.42
N ALA A 338 -16.99 10.42 32.02
CA ALA A 338 -16.99 10.62 33.47
C ALA A 338 -18.23 9.95 34.03
N SER A 339 -18.06 8.86 34.73
CA SER A 339 -19.03 8.31 35.69
C SER A 339 -18.30 7.74 36.89
#